data_40b223286524d0a8ad034551e9b7cc34
#
_entry.id   40b223286524d0a8ad034551e9b7cc34
#
_cell.length_a   1.000
_cell.length_b   1.000
_cell.length_c   1.000
_cell.angle_alpha   90.00
_cell.angle_beta   90.00
_cell.angle_gamma   90.00
#
_symmetry.space_group_name_H-M   'P 1'
#
loop_
_entity.id
_entity.type
_entity.pdbx_description
1 polymer ?
#
loop_
_entity_poly.entity_id
_entity_poly.type
_entity_poly.pdbx_seq_one_letter_code
_entity_poly.pdbx_strand_id
1 'polypeptide(L)'
;DDNPLPNSANYEVYLNDVSMQDSLVTYVESLDGVRRVNRSEVTANTLSGMNKLIGYASAGIIAILLAVSIFLISNTVTIGISVRKEEINIMKYIGATDFFVRAPFVIEGILIGLAGSVLPLAIIYVIYNNVIAYVSTRFSMLSQLLKFLTVDQVFQVLMPISLIIGIGIGFFGSFSTVRKHIRV
;
A
#
# COMPACT_ATOMS: atom_id res chain seq x y z
N ASP A 1 -26.49 -3.03 -50.84
CA ASP A 1 -26.32 -3.09 -49.37
C ASP A 1 -27.53 -2.41 -48.73
N ASP A 2 -28.59 -3.18 -48.50
CA ASP A 2 -29.75 -2.72 -47.74
C ASP A 2 -29.32 -2.67 -46.27
N ASN A 3 -29.10 -1.47 -45.76
CA ASN A 3 -28.92 -1.26 -44.33
C ASN A 3 -30.31 -1.39 -43.67
N PRO A 4 -30.58 -2.46 -42.91
CA PRO A 4 -31.91 -2.70 -42.33
C PRO A 4 -32.31 -1.67 -41.27
N LEU A 5 -31.39 -0.77 -40.93
CA LEU A 5 -31.56 0.24 -39.88
C LEU A 5 -31.03 1.61 -40.34
N PRO A 6 -31.70 2.27 -41.33
CA PRO A 6 -31.17 3.48 -41.95
C PRO A 6 -31.03 4.70 -41.02
N ASN A 7 -31.62 4.68 -39.84
CA ASN A 7 -31.57 5.77 -38.86
C ASN A 7 -30.99 5.35 -37.50
N SER A 8 -30.15 4.32 -37.46
CA SER A 8 -29.51 3.92 -36.21
C SER A 8 -28.00 4.12 -36.28
N ALA A 9 -27.44 4.81 -35.29
CA ALA A 9 -26.01 4.94 -35.07
C ALA A 9 -25.62 4.09 -33.87
N ASN A 10 -24.44 3.43 -33.94
CA ASN A 10 -23.83 2.72 -32.83
C ASN A 10 -22.77 3.60 -32.23
N TYR A 11 -22.81 3.78 -30.91
CA TYR A 11 -21.81 4.52 -30.16
C TYR A 11 -21.12 3.57 -29.21
N GLU A 12 -19.78 3.64 -29.12
CA GLU A 12 -18.98 2.96 -28.13
C GLU A 12 -18.61 3.95 -27.03
N VAL A 13 -18.98 3.63 -25.81
CA VAL A 13 -18.68 4.46 -24.63
C VAL A 13 -17.62 3.74 -23.80
N TYR A 14 -16.50 4.40 -23.59
CA TYR A 14 -15.40 3.89 -22.77
C TYR A 14 -15.52 4.44 -21.36
N LEU A 15 -15.43 3.53 -20.36
CA LEU A 15 -15.45 3.86 -18.94
C LEU A 15 -14.05 3.85 -18.38
N ASN A 16 -13.72 4.84 -17.57
CA ASN A 16 -12.47 4.86 -16.81
C ASN A 16 -12.53 3.95 -15.58
N ASP A 17 -13.74 3.66 -15.08
CA ASP A 17 -13.96 2.79 -13.92
C ASP A 17 -15.16 1.89 -14.17
N VAL A 18 -14.94 0.58 -14.10
CA VAL A 18 -15.95 -0.46 -14.35
C VAL A 18 -17.06 -0.44 -13.29
N SER A 19 -16.78 0.06 -12.09
CA SER A 19 -17.78 0.17 -11.02
C SER A 19 -18.92 1.15 -11.34
N MET A 20 -18.71 2.08 -12.26
CA MET A 20 -19.71 3.06 -12.70
C MET A 20 -20.62 2.55 -13.85
N GLN A 21 -20.36 1.33 -14.35
CA GLN A 21 -21.08 0.79 -15.51
C GLN A 21 -22.58 0.72 -15.30
N ASP A 22 -23.05 0.23 -14.15
CA ASP A 22 -24.48 0.07 -13.88
C ASP A 22 -25.21 1.41 -13.82
N SER A 23 -24.59 2.42 -13.21
CA SER A 23 -25.12 3.79 -13.13
C SER A 23 -25.20 4.44 -14.51
N LEU A 24 -24.17 4.25 -15.34
CA LEU A 24 -24.13 4.79 -16.69
C LEU A 24 -25.16 4.11 -17.59
N VAL A 25 -25.28 2.79 -17.52
CA VAL A 25 -26.27 2.04 -18.30
C VAL A 25 -27.68 2.50 -17.97
N THR A 26 -28.01 2.63 -16.69
CA THR A 26 -29.32 3.13 -16.23
C THR A 26 -29.59 4.54 -16.76
N TYR A 27 -28.57 5.41 -16.75
CA TYR A 27 -28.69 6.76 -17.29
C TYR A 27 -28.89 6.75 -18.79
N VAL A 28 -28.09 5.99 -19.54
CA VAL A 28 -28.19 5.92 -21.02
C VAL A 28 -29.51 5.28 -21.45
N GLU A 29 -30.00 4.24 -20.78
CA GLU A 29 -31.31 3.63 -21.06
C GLU A 29 -32.49 4.57 -20.79
N SER A 30 -32.29 5.58 -19.93
CA SER A 30 -33.32 6.61 -19.66
C SER A 30 -33.40 7.71 -20.73
N LEU A 31 -32.43 7.77 -21.65
CA LEU A 31 -32.40 8.78 -22.71
C LEU A 31 -33.35 8.41 -23.85
N ASP A 32 -34.14 9.40 -24.30
CA ASP A 32 -35.06 9.25 -25.44
C ASP A 32 -34.26 8.97 -26.73
N GLY A 33 -34.61 7.91 -27.47
CA GLY A 33 -33.92 7.51 -28.68
C GLY A 33 -32.90 6.35 -28.51
N VAL A 34 -32.61 5.91 -27.31
CA VAL A 34 -31.80 4.73 -27.09
C VAL A 34 -32.63 3.47 -27.22
N ARG A 35 -32.29 2.66 -28.22
CA ARG A 35 -33.00 1.41 -28.49
C ARG A 35 -32.50 0.25 -27.63
N ARG A 36 -31.20 0.15 -27.43
CA ARG A 36 -30.57 -0.94 -26.70
C ARG A 36 -29.16 -0.55 -26.26
N VAL A 37 -28.82 -0.86 -24.99
CA VAL A 37 -27.48 -0.79 -24.49
C VAL A 37 -26.90 -2.20 -24.41
N ASN A 38 -25.87 -2.47 -25.20
CA ASN A 38 -25.12 -3.73 -25.11
C ASN A 38 -24.06 -3.59 -24.03
N ARG A 39 -24.21 -4.33 -22.94
CA ARG A 39 -23.23 -4.40 -21.86
C ARG A 39 -22.76 -5.83 -21.63
N SER A 40 -21.50 -5.99 -21.28
CA SER A 40 -20.96 -7.29 -20.85
C SER A 40 -21.08 -7.42 -19.34
N GLU A 41 -22.29 -7.71 -18.85
CA GLU A 41 -22.57 -7.89 -17.40
C GLU A 41 -21.63 -8.92 -16.74
N VAL A 42 -21.39 -10.02 -17.45
CA VAL A 42 -20.53 -11.10 -16.94
C VAL A 42 -19.09 -10.60 -16.74
N THR A 43 -18.57 -9.83 -17.68
CA THR A 43 -17.19 -9.30 -17.61
C THR A 43 -17.07 -8.23 -16.51
N ALA A 44 -18.02 -7.31 -16.42
CA ALA A 44 -17.99 -6.24 -15.43
C ALA A 44 -18.13 -6.78 -13.98
N ASN A 45 -19.10 -7.67 -13.77
CA ASN A 45 -19.33 -8.27 -12.45
C ASN A 45 -18.17 -9.19 -12.04
N THR A 46 -17.59 -9.94 -12.97
CA THR A 46 -16.42 -10.79 -12.70
C THR A 46 -15.21 -9.94 -12.35
N LEU A 47 -14.90 -8.90 -13.12
CA LEU A 47 -13.77 -7.99 -12.83
C LEU A 47 -13.95 -7.26 -11.50
N SER A 48 -15.15 -6.76 -11.21
CA SER A 48 -15.46 -6.10 -9.94
C SER A 48 -15.36 -7.08 -8.76
N GLY A 49 -15.86 -8.30 -8.94
CA GLY A 49 -15.73 -9.38 -7.94
C GLY A 49 -14.28 -9.76 -7.67
N MET A 50 -13.48 -9.92 -8.72
CA MET A 50 -12.04 -10.20 -8.60
C MET A 50 -11.29 -9.07 -7.89
N ASN A 51 -11.57 -7.80 -8.23
CA ASN A 51 -10.96 -6.65 -7.56
C ASN A 51 -11.28 -6.62 -6.06
N LYS A 52 -12.52 -6.89 -5.67
CA LYS A 52 -12.90 -6.97 -4.25
C LYS A 52 -12.19 -8.12 -3.54
N LEU A 53 -12.14 -9.28 -4.17
CA LEU A 53 -11.48 -10.47 -3.60
C LEU A 53 -9.97 -10.24 -3.41
N ILE A 54 -9.29 -9.66 -4.41
CA ILE A 54 -7.89 -9.27 -4.31
C ILE A 54 -7.70 -8.21 -3.21
N GLY A 55 -8.61 -7.23 -3.12
CA GLY A 55 -8.58 -6.21 -2.08
C GLY A 55 -8.67 -6.81 -0.67
N TYR A 56 -9.61 -7.71 -0.41
CA TYR A 56 -9.75 -8.37 0.89
C TYR A 56 -8.57 -9.28 1.20
N ALA A 57 -8.09 -10.05 0.23
CA ALA A 57 -6.91 -10.90 0.40
C ALA A 57 -5.67 -10.06 0.73
N SER A 58 -5.46 -8.97 0.00
CA SER A 58 -4.35 -8.04 0.24
C SER A 58 -4.44 -7.39 1.63
N ALA A 59 -5.63 -6.93 2.02
CA ALA A 59 -5.85 -6.36 3.35
C ALA A 59 -5.56 -7.36 4.46
N GLY A 60 -5.97 -8.63 4.29
CA GLY A 60 -5.68 -9.70 5.23
C GLY A 60 -4.17 -9.97 5.36
N ILE A 61 -3.46 -10.06 4.25
CA ILE A 61 -2.01 -10.25 4.23
C ILE A 61 -1.31 -9.06 4.91
N ILE A 62 -1.69 -7.84 4.58
CA ILE A 62 -1.13 -6.63 5.20
C ILE A 62 -1.34 -6.63 6.72
N ALA A 63 -2.54 -6.98 7.18
CA ALA A 63 -2.85 -7.05 8.61
C ALA A 63 -1.97 -8.08 9.35
N ILE A 64 -1.76 -9.25 8.76
CA ILE A 64 -0.88 -10.29 9.30
C ILE A 64 0.57 -9.79 9.35
N LEU A 65 1.08 -9.19 8.27
CA LEU A 65 2.44 -8.67 8.21
C LEU A 65 2.66 -7.55 9.22
N LEU A 66 1.68 -6.66 9.42
CA LEU A 66 1.73 -5.63 10.45
C LEU A 66 1.80 -6.24 11.86
N ALA A 67 0.97 -7.24 12.15
CA ALA A 67 0.98 -7.91 13.44
C ALA A 67 2.33 -8.59 13.72
N VAL A 68 2.90 -9.29 12.74
CA VAL A 68 4.22 -9.92 12.84
C VAL A 68 5.32 -8.87 13.04
N SER A 69 5.27 -7.76 12.30
CA SER A 69 6.27 -6.68 12.42
C SER A 69 6.24 -6.06 13.82
N ILE A 70 5.06 -5.74 14.35
CA ILE A 70 4.91 -5.21 15.71
C ILE A 70 5.43 -6.23 16.74
N PHE A 71 5.12 -7.51 16.55
CA PHE A 71 5.60 -8.58 17.45
C PHE A 71 7.13 -8.69 17.46
N LEU A 72 7.77 -8.65 16.28
CA LEU A 72 9.23 -8.72 16.16
C LEU A 72 9.90 -7.50 16.79
N ILE A 73 9.40 -6.29 16.54
CA ILE A 73 9.93 -5.07 17.16
C ILE A 73 9.76 -5.13 18.69
N SER A 74 8.57 -5.56 19.16
CA SER A 74 8.32 -5.72 20.58
C SER A 74 9.30 -6.69 21.24
N ASN A 75 9.59 -7.79 20.57
CA ASN A 75 10.54 -8.78 21.06
C ASN A 75 11.97 -8.23 21.14
N THR A 76 12.41 -7.55 20.08
CA THR A 76 13.74 -6.89 20.03
C THR A 76 13.90 -5.86 21.15
N VAL A 77 12.90 -4.99 21.32
CA VAL A 77 12.89 -3.97 22.39
C VAL A 77 12.87 -4.62 23.78
N THR A 78 12.12 -5.69 23.98
CA THR A 78 12.09 -6.42 25.26
C THR A 78 13.45 -6.99 25.62
N ILE A 79 14.16 -7.57 24.65
CA ILE A 79 15.52 -8.07 24.82
C ILE A 79 16.46 -6.91 25.19
N GLY A 80 16.38 -5.79 24.47
CA GLY A 80 17.17 -4.59 24.74
C GLY A 80 16.98 -4.06 26.17
N ILE A 81 15.73 -4.01 26.65
CA ILE A 81 15.40 -3.62 28.04
C ILE A 81 15.99 -4.62 29.02
N SER A 82 15.89 -5.92 28.74
CA SER A 82 16.37 -6.98 29.63
C SER A 82 17.89 -6.94 29.79
N VAL A 83 18.62 -6.70 28.71
CA VAL A 83 20.10 -6.61 28.73
C VAL A 83 20.56 -5.37 29.50
N ARG A 84 19.82 -4.25 29.44
CA ARG A 84 20.19 -2.99 30.11
C ARG A 84 19.47 -2.76 31.45
N LYS A 85 18.90 -3.82 32.02
CA LYS A 85 18.08 -3.72 33.24
C LYS A 85 18.82 -3.08 34.43
N GLU A 86 20.10 -3.38 34.61
CA GLU A 86 20.91 -2.81 35.68
C GLU A 86 21.13 -1.30 35.49
N GLU A 87 21.42 -0.87 34.26
CA GLU A 87 21.58 0.54 33.91
C GLU A 87 20.28 1.32 34.18
N ILE A 88 19.14 0.74 33.79
CA ILE A 88 17.82 1.29 34.02
C ILE A 88 17.54 1.48 35.51
N ASN A 89 17.89 0.49 36.34
CA ASN A 89 17.71 0.55 37.79
C ASN A 89 18.59 1.67 38.39
N ILE A 90 19.85 1.77 37.99
CA ILE A 90 20.73 2.83 38.44
C ILE A 90 20.18 4.22 38.08
N MET A 91 19.73 4.41 36.84
CA MET A 91 19.12 5.66 36.41
C MET A 91 17.90 6.04 37.27
N LYS A 92 17.08 5.07 37.63
CA LYS A 92 15.92 5.29 38.51
C LYS A 92 16.33 5.62 39.93
N TYR A 93 17.35 4.98 40.48
CA TYR A 93 17.86 5.29 41.83
C TYR A 93 18.39 6.72 41.95
N ILE A 94 18.98 7.28 40.91
CA ILE A 94 19.46 8.67 40.86
C ILE A 94 18.36 9.68 40.48
N GLY A 95 17.08 9.21 40.31
CA GLY A 95 15.92 10.06 40.08
C GLY A 95 15.64 10.38 38.61
N ALA A 96 16.12 9.60 37.66
CA ALA A 96 15.79 9.80 36.23
C ALA A 96 14.30 9.63 35.98
N THR A 97 13.74 10.52 35.16
CA THR A 97 12.33 10.46 34.75
C THR A 97 12.04 9.26 33.85
N ASP A 98 10.85 8.73 33.92
CA ASP A 98 10.39 7.61 33.09
C ASP A 98 10.58 7.88 31.59
N PHE A 99 10.39 9.13 31.15
CA PHE A 99 10.59 9.53 29.78
C PHE A 99 12.06 9.35 29.35
N PHE A 100 12.99 9.80 30.18
CA PHE A 100 14.42 9.69 29.89
C PHE A 100 14.89 8.23 29.76
N VAL A 101 14.35 7.37 30.61
CA VAL A 101 14.66 5.92 30.58
C VAL A 101 14.06 5.22 29.36
N ARG A 102 12.88 5.65 28.92
CA ARG A 102 12.15 5.04 27.79
C ARG A 102 12.60 5.52 26.42
N ALA A 103 13.06 6.76 26.32
CA ALA A 103 13.38 7.41 25.06
C ALA A 103 14.35 6.61 24.16
N PRO A 104 15.47 6.05 24.65
CA PRO A 104 16.42 5.31 23.82
C PRO A 104 15.78 4.10 23.14
N PHE A 105 14.93 3.36 23.83
CA PHE A 105 14.26 2.18 23.28
C PHE A 105 13.20 2.53 22.23
N VAL A 106 12.52 3.67 22.39
CA VAL A 106 11.58 4.17 21.39
C VAL A 106 12.32 4.62 20.13
N ILE A 107 13.45 5.31 20.29
CA ILE A 107 14.31 5.73 19.18
C ILE A 107 14.86 4.50 18.44
N GLU A 108 15.30 3.48 19.17
CA GLU A 108 15.76 2.21 18.58
C GLU A 108 14.66 1.55 17.72
N GLY A 109 13.42 1.50 18.22
CA GLY A 109 12.28 1.00 17.44
C GLY A 109 11.98 1.82 16.20
N ILE A 110 12.07 3.15 16.26
CA ILE A 110 11.94 4.04 15.11
C ILE A 110 13.04 3.77 14.08
N LEU A 111 14.29 3.60 14.51
CA LEU A 111 15.42 3.30 13.63
C LEU A 111 15.24 1.94 12.91
N ILE A 112 14.75 0.93 13.64
CA ILE A 112 14.43 -0.39 13.05
C ILE A 112 13.33 -0.22 12.00
N GLY A 113 12.25 0.51 12.30
CA GLY A 113 11.17 0.77 11.36
C GLY A 113 11.62 1.57 10.13
N LEU A 114 12.51 2.55 10.32
CA LEU A 114 13.10 3.34 9.25
C LEU A 114 14.00 2.48 8.35
N ALA A 115 14.87 1.66 8.92
CA ALA A 115 15.70 0.74 8.17
C ALA A 115 14.84 -0.27 7.39
N GLY A 116 13.78 -0.81 8.02
CA GLY A 116 12.83 -1.73 7.41
C GLY A 116 12.03 -1.13 6.25
N SER A 117 11.89 0.19 6.17
CA SER A 117 11.24 0.88 5.05
C SER A 117 12.23 1.31 3.96
N VAL A 118 13.40 1.81 4.34
CA VAL A 118 14.41 2.34 3.38
C VAL A 118 15.04 1.23 2.55
N LEU A 119 15.40 0.10 3.18
CA LEU A 119 16.05 -1.01 2.45
C LEU A 119 15.19 -1.57 1.31
N PRO A 120 13.90 -1.93 1.52
CA PRO A 120 13.05 -2.39 0.44
C PRO A 120 12.83 -1.30 -0.64
N LEU A 121 12.69 -0.03 -0.25
CA LEU A 121 12.55 1.07 -1.20
C LEU A 121 13.76 1.18 -2.13
N ALA A 122 14.98 1.07 -1.60
CA ALA A 122 16.19 1.10 -2.40
C ALA A 122 16.25 -0.08 -3.38
N ILE A 123 15.89 -1.28 -2.93
CA ILE A 123 15.84 -2.48 -3.78
C ILE A 123 14.79 -2.31 -4.89
N ILE A 124 13.58 -1.87 -4.55
CA ILE A 124 12.50 -1.65 -5.52
C ILE A 124 12.90 -0.59 -6.54
N TYR A 125 13.56 0.49 -6.10
CA TYR A 125 14.06 1.54 -7.00
C TYR A 125 14.99 0.96 -8.08
N VAL A 126 15.98 0.18 -7.67
CA VAL A 126 16.95 -0.44 -8.57
C VAL A 126 16.26 -1.42 -9.53
N ILE A 127 15.40 -2.28 -9.01
CA ILE A 127 14.67 -3.28 -9.82
C ILE A 127 13.76 -2.56 -10.82
N TYR A 128 12.95 -1.61 -10.38
CA TYR A 128 12.00 -0.90 -11.23
C TYR A 128 12.70 -0.15 -12.37
N ASN A 129 13.80 0.55 -12.06
CA ASN A 129 14.60 1.26 -13.05
C ASN A 129 15.18 0.31 -14.12
N ASN A 130 15.73 -0.82 -13.68
CA ASN A 130 16.29 -1.84 -14.60
C ASN A 130 15.21 -2.50 -15.46
N VAL A 131 14.04 -2.82 -14.86
CA VAL A 131 12.91 -3.44 -15.58
C VAL A 131 12.37 -2.48 -16.65
N ILE A 132 12.15 -1.22 -16.30
CA ILE A 132 11.67 -0.23 -17.28
C ILE A 132 12.68 -0.04 -18.41
N ALA A 133 13.98 0.09 -18.10
CA ALA A 133 15.02 0.20 -19.10
C ALA A 133 15.05 -1.01 -20.04
N TYR A 134 14.94 -2.22 -19.49
CA TYR A 134 14.92 -3.46 -20.28
C TYR A 134 13.68 -3.55 -21.18
N VAL A 135 12.49 -3.26 -20.65
CA VAL A 135 11.24 -3.31 -21.41
C VAL A 135 11.22 -2.27 -22.52
N SER A 136 11.68 -1.05 -22.24
CA SER A 136 11.74 0.03 -23.23
C SER A 136 12.68 -0.27 -24.40
N THR A 137 13.79 -1.00 -24.14
CA THR A 137 14.75 -1.35 -25.18
C THR A 137 14.35 -2.58 -26.00
N ARG A 138 13.73 -3.58 -25.35
CA ARG A 138 13.39 -4.85 -26.02
C ARG A 138 11.99 -4.85 -26.64
N PHE A 139 11.07 -4.07 -26.11
CA PHE A 139 9.65 -4.07 -26.51
C PHE A 139 9.17 -2.66 -26.83
N SER A 140 9.79 -2.02 -27.83
CA SER A 140 9.44 -0.66 -28.26
C SER A 140 7.98 -0.50 -28.68
N MET A 141 7.34 -1.54 -29.23
CA MET A 141 5.90 -1.55 -29.54
C MET A 141 5.02 -1.51 -28.28
N LEU A 142 5.40 -2.24 -27.22
CA LEU A 142 4.69 -2.23 -25.95
C LEU A 142 4.83 -0.90 -25.22
N SER A 143 5.98 -0.25 -25.31
CA SER A 143 6.21 1.06 -24.69
C SER A 143 5.42 2.19 -25.33
N GLN A 144 4.99 2.04 -26.59
CA GLN A 144 4.08 2.98 -27.27
C GLN A 144 2.61 2.76 -26.91
N LEU A 145 2.23 1.52 -26.60
CA LEU A 145 0.86 1.15 -26.23
C LEU A 145 0.58 1.30 -24.74
N LEU A 146 1.58 1.07 -23.90
CA LEU A 146 1.47 1.16 -22.44
C LEU A 146 2.23 2.40 -21.96
N LYS A 147 1.52 3.38 -21.42
CA LYS A 147 2.13 4.50 -20.68
C LYS A 147 2.67 3.95 -19.35
N PHE A 148 3.93 3.55 -19.31
CA PHE A 148 4.57 3.22 -18.04
C PHE A 148 4.73 4.48 -17.20
N LEU A 149 4.34 4.40 -15.92
CA LEU A 149 4.62 5.47 -14.98
C LEU A 149 6.15 5.61 -14.83
N THR A 150 6.61 6.84 -14.85
CA THR A 150 8.03 7.14 -14.60
C THR A 150 8.39 6.74 -13.16
N VAL A 151 9.64 6.28 -12.96
CA VAL A 151 10.16 5.94 -11.63
C VAL A 151 9.87 7.05 -10.62
N ASP A 152 10.09 8.31 -11.01
CA ASP A 152 9.86 9.48 -10.14
C ASP A 152 8.41 9.62 -9.70
N GLN A 153 7.45 9.39 -10.60
CA GLN A 153 6.02 9.48 -10.27
C GLN A 153 5.60 8.40 -9.26
N VAL A 154 6.12 7.19 -9.40
CA VAL A 154 5.84 6.10 -8.47
C VAL A 154 6.47 6.39 -7.11
N PHE A 155 7.73 6.83 -7.09
CA PHE A 155 8.47 7.06 -5.86
C PHE A 155 8.05 8.31 -5.11
N GLN A 156 7.51 9.34 -5.77
CA GLN A 156 6.89 10.50 -5.10
C GLN A 156 5.77 10.11 -4.13
N VAL A 157 5.04 9.05 -4.46
CA VAL A 157 3.94 8.54 -3.61
C VAL A 157 4.42 7.42 -2.69
N LEU A 158 5.20 6.49 -3.21
CA LEU A 158 5.64 5.29 -2.49
C LEU A 158 6.57 5.62 -1.33
N MET A 159 7.51 6.56 -1.53
CA MET A 159 8.52 6.92 -0.53
C MET A 159 7.90 7.48 0.76
N PRO A 160 7.07 8.54 0.73
CA PRO A 160 6.49 9.09 1.94
C PRO A 160 5.56 8.10 2.65
N ILE A 161 4.76 7.35 1.91
CA ILE A 161 3.85 6.35 2.49
C ILE A 161 4.65 5.26 3.21
N SER A 162 5.68 4.72 2.57
CA SER A 162 6.53 3.67 3.13
C SER A 162 7.25 4.13 4.40
N LEU A 163 7.79 5.36 4.40
CA LEU A 163 8.47 5.93 5.56
C LEU A 163 7.49 6.18 6.72
N ILE A 164 6.30 6.72 6.46
CA ILE A 164 5.28 6.94 7.50
C ILE A 164 4.86 5.61 8.13
N ILE A 165 4.62 4.58 7.31
CA ILE A 165 4.25 3.25 7.79
C ILE A 165 5.41 2.64 8.59
N GLY A 166 6.64 2.65 8.08
CA GLY A 166 7.80 2.07 8.75
C GLY A 166 8.10 2.72 10.10
N ILE A 167 8.16 4.05 10.13
CA ILE A 167 8.35 4.83 11.37
C ILE A 167 7.17 4.62 12.32
N GLY A 168 5.94 4.61 11.81
CA GLY A 168 4.74 4.37 12.59
C GLY A 168 4.76 3.01 13.29
N ILE A 169 5.04 1.93 12.57
CA ILE A 169 5.15 0.58 13.14
C ILE A 169 6.27 0.52 14.18
N GLY A 170 7.43 1.11 13.87
CA GLY A 170 8.58 1.19 14.78
C GLY A 170 8.24 1.92 16.06
N PHE A 171 7.60 3.08 15.96
CA PHE A 171 7.18 3.88 17.10
C PHE A 171 6.11 3.16 17.95
N PHE A 172 5.02 2.72 17.34
CA PHE A 172 3.93 2.08 18.08
C PHE A 172 4.35 0.75 18.70
N GLY A 173 5.14 -0.06 17.99
CA GLY A 173 5.67 -1.33 18.50
C GLY A 173 6.58 -1.15 19.71
N SER A 174 7.54 -0.25 19.62
CA SER A 174 8.48 0.05 20.72
C SER A 174 7.79 0.76 21.88
N PHE A 175 6.99 1.80 21.63
CA PHE A 175 6.30 2.55 22.67
C PHE A 175 5.37 1.66 23.51
N SER A 176 4.58 0.80 22.84
CA SER A 176 3.68 -0.13 23.52
C SER A 176 4.45 -1.12 24.41
N THR A 177 5.56 -1.63 23.91
CA THR A 177 6.41 -2.59 24.62
C THR A 177 7.10 -1.96 25.84
N VAL A 178 7.71 -0.79 25.65
CA VAL A 178 8.39 -0.06 26.72
C VAL A 178 7.42 0.30 27.83
N ARG A 179 6.21 0.76 27.48
CA ARG A 179 5.18 1.09 28.47
C ARG A 179 4.73 -0.12 29.30
N LYS A 180 4.75 -1.32 28.70
CA LYS A 180 4.36 -2.56 29.37
C LYS A 180 5.46 -3.10 30.30
N HIS A 181 6.73 -3.01 29.89
CA HIS A 181 7.84 -3.67 30.59
C HIS A 181 8.60 -2.75 31.55
N ILE A 182 8.53 -1.43 31.38
CA ILE A 182 9.12 -0.44 32.31
C ILE A 182 7.98 0.16 33.19
N ARG A 183 7.08 -0.67 33.68
CA ARG A 183 6.20 -0.34 34.79
C ARG A 183 6.91 -0.71 36.08
N VAL A 184 7.29 0.27 36.86
CA VAL A 184 7.58 0.16 38.30
C VAL A 184 6.66 1.10 39.01
#